data_65800200f54ead7951350290368578e0
#
_entry.id   65800200f54ead7951350290368578e0
#
_cell.length_a   1.000
_cell.length_b   1.000
_cell.length_c   1.000
_cell.angle_alpha   90.00
_cell.angle_beta   90.00
_cell.angle_gamma   90.00
#
_symmetry.space_group_name_H-M   'P 1'
#
loop_
_entity.id
_entity.type
_entity.pdbx_description
1 polymer ?
#
loop_
_entity_poly.entity_id
_entity_poly.type
_entity_poly.pdbx_seq_one_letter_code
_entity_poly.pdbx_strand_id
1 'polypeptide(L)'
;MNINSKRFLSDLHKLRTIGAAGVGKGVIRPAYSTADLSARNWLADRFVQAGLTPHYDPVGNLFGLAKESSILIGSHSDTQPQGGWLDGALGVICGLELARISRENSGPPISVVSFQDEDCLLYTSDAADDCRC
;
A
#
# COMPACT_ATOMS: atom_id res chain seq x y z
N MET A 1 -14.99 -5.87 17.09
CA MET A 1 -13.78 -5.68 16.25
C MET A 1 -13.38 -4.22 16.38
N ASN A 2 -12.26 -3.94 17.05
CA ASN A 2 -11.84 -2.56 17.32
C ASN A 2 -10.56 -2.25 16.55
N ILE A 3 -10.54 -1.15 15.80
CA ILE A 3 -9.37 -0.65 15.08
C ILE A 3 -8.32 -0.16 16.09
N ASN A 4 -7.06 -0.59 15.91
CA ASN A 4 -5.95 0.01 16.65
C ASN A 4 -5.51 1.30 15.96
N SER A 5 -6.16 2.41 16.32
CA SER A 5 -5.92 3.71 15.68
C SER A 5 -4.47 4.20 15.82
N LYS A 6 -3.78 3.88 16.92
CA LYS A 6 -2.37 4.24 17.09
C LYS A 6 -1.47 3.51 16.09
N ARG A 7 -1.65 2.20 15.94
CA ARG A 7 -0.90 1.38 14.98
C ARG A 7 -1.18 1.83 13.55
N PHE A 8 -2.45 1.99 13.22
CA PHE A 8 -2.90 2.47 11.91
C PHE A 8 -2.27 3.81 11.53
N LEU A 9 -2.40 4.82 12.39
CA LEU A 9 -1.84 6.15 12.15
C LEU A 9 -0.30 6.13 12.12
N SER A 10 0.34 5.32 12.97
CA SER A 10 1.80 5.16 12.95
C SER A 10 2.31 4.63 11.63
N ASP A 11 1.67 3.59 11.08
CA ASP A 11 2.05 3.02 9.78
C ASP A 11 1.80 4.01 8.64
N LEU A 12 0.66 4.68 8.63
CA LEU A 12 0.32 5.68 7.63
C LEU A 12 1.31 6.87 7.63
N HIS A 13 1.64 7.39 8.81
CA HIS A 13 2.63 8.44 8.95
C HIS A 13 4.05 7.97 8.58
N LYS A 14 4.40 6.72 8.89
CA LYS A 14 5.70 6.17 8.49
C LYS A 14 5.81 6.04 6.97
N LEU A 15 4.77 5.52 6.31
CA LEU A 15 4.75 5.44 4.84
C LEU A 15 4.87 6.82 4.19
N ARG A 16 4.20 7.83 4.75
CA ARG A 16 4.31 9.24 4.31
C ARG A 16 5.75 9.76 4.32
N THR A 17 6.60 9.33 5.26
CA THR A 17 7.99 9.82 5.35
C THR A 17 8.88 9.34 4.21
N ILE A 18 8.50 8.24 3.54
CA ILE A 18 9.26 7.68 2.42
C ILE A 18 8.89 8.45 1.15
N GLY A 19 9.82 9.25 0.66
CA GLY A 19 9.58 10.16 -0.47
C GLY A 19 8.94 11.50 -0.09
N ALA A 20 8.89 11.87 1.19
CA ALA A 20 8.31 13.15 1.62
C ALA A 20 8.97 14.34 0.92
N ALA A 21 8.14 15.20 0.30
CA ALA A 21 8.60 16.39 -0.42
C ALA A 21 8.86 17.61 0.49
N GLY A 22 8.61 17.46 1.79
CA GLY A 22 8.72 18.52 2.80
C GLY A 22 7.38 18.83 3.47
N VAL A 23 7.41 19.74 4.43
CA VAL A 23 6.23 20.10 5.21
C VAL A 23 5.13 20.66 4.30
N GLY A 24 3.96 20.04 4.31
CA GLY A 24 2.79 20.46 3.53
C GLY A 24 2.89 20.24 2.02
N LYS A 25 3.94 19.55 1.54
CA LYS A 25 4.21 19.40 0.09
C LYS A 25 3.87 18.03 -0.49
N GLY A 26 3.27 17.12 0.27
CA GLY A 26 2.94 15.80 -0.23
C GLY A 26 4.13 14.84 -0.31
N VAL A 27 4.07 13.89 -1.23
CA VAL A 27 5.03 12.79 -1.39
C VAL A 27 5.47 12.72 -2.86
N ILE A 28 6.76 12.45 -3.07
CA ILE A 28 7.37 12.16 -4.37
C ILE A 28 7.82 10.70 -4.33
N ARG A 29 7.02 9.82 -4.90
CA ARG A 29 7.26 8.37 -4.92
C ARG A 29 6.76 7.77 -6.25
N PRO A 30 7.26 8.25 -7.38
CA PRO A 30 6.87 7.68 -8.67
C PRO A 30 7.19 6.20 -8.72
N ALA A 31 6.37 5.44 -9.42
CA ALA A 31 6.55 4.01 -9.62
C ALA A 31 7.99 3.67 -10.05
N TYR A 32 8.53 2.57 -9.53
CA TYR A 32 9.90 2.07 -9.76
C TYR A 32 11.03 3.00 -9.30
N SER A 33 10.72 4.15 -8.69
CA SER A 33 11.75 5.01 -8.08
C SER A 33 12.37 4.37 -6.83
N THR A 34 13.52 4.89 -6.40
CA THR A 34 14.15 4.44 -5.14
C THR A 34 13.21 4.63 -3.94
N ALA A 35 12.40 5.69 -3.94
CA ALA A 35 11.42 5.93 -2.89
C ALA A 35 10.30 4.87 -2.93
N ASP A 36 9.81 4.52 -4.13
CA ASP A 36 8.81 3.46 -4.30
C ASP A 36 9.36 2.10 -3.84
N LEU A 37 10.54 1.72 -4.29
CA LEU A 37 11.18 0.46 -3.86
C LEU A 37 11.35 0.42 -2.33
N SER A 38 11.75 1.53 -1.71
CA SER A 38 11.88 1.62 -0.25
C SER A 38 10.54 1.48 0.47
N ALA A 39 9.49 2.11 -0.06
CA ALA A 39 8.14 2.01 0.49
C ALA A 39 7.59 0.58 0.40
N ARG A 40 7.80 -0.09 -0.72
CA ARG A 40 7.35 -1.46 -0.96
C ARG A 40 8.10 -2.48 -0.12
N ASN A 41 9.40 -2.32 0.07
CA ASN A 41 10.17 -3.14 1.00
C ASN A 41 9.67 -2.97 2.43
N TRP A 42 9.42 -1.73 2.85
CA TRP A 42 8.82 -1.46 4.15
C TRP A 42 7.43 -2.08 4.30
N LEU A 43 6.57 -2.00 3.28
CA LEU A 43 5.25 -2.64 3.28
C LEU A 43 5.36 -4.17 3.38
N ALA A 44 6.31 -4.78 2.66
CA ALA A 44 6.56 -6.23 2.73
C ALA A 44 6.91 -6.65 4.16
N ASP A 45 7.76 -5.89 4.86
CA ASP A 45 8.08 -6.13 6.28
C ASP A 45 6.83 -6.01 7.17
N ARG A 46 5.96 -5.04 6.88
CA ARG A 46 4.68 -4.90 7.61
C ARG A 46 3.74 -6.07 7.36
N PHE A 47 3.69 -6.59 6.13
CA PHE A 47 2.92 -7.79 5.80
C PHE A 47 3.42 -9.01 6.58
N VAL A 48 4.72 -9.23 6.64
CA VAL A 48 5.32 -10.31 7.48
C VAL A 48 4.89 -10.16 8.94
N GLN A 49 4.98 -8.97 9.50
CA GLN A 49 4.59 -8.72 10.89
C GLN A 49 3.09 -8.92 11.14
N ALA A 50 2.27 -8.71 10.13
CA ALA A 50 0.85 -9.02 10.16
C ALA A 50 0.54 -10.52 10.00
N GLY A 51 1.56 -11.35 9.73
CA GLY A 51 1.44 -12.79 9.50
C GLY A 51 0.99 -13.14 8.08
N LEU A 52 1.17 -12.20 7.15
CA LEU A 52 0.97 -12.40 5.72
C LEU A 52 2.29 -12.80 5.04
N THR A 53 2.20 -13.48 3.91
CA THR A 53 3.36 -13.84 3.09
C THR A 53 3.51 -12.81 1.96
N PRO A 54 4.59 -12.00 1.93
CA PRO A 54 4.83 -11.09 0.82
C PRO A 54 5.09 -11.85 -0.48
N HIS A 55 4.51 -11.39 -1.57
CA HIS A 55 4.70 -11.91 -2.91
C HIS A 55 4.69 -10.76 -3.91
N TYR A 56 5.69 -10.74 -4.78
CA TYR A 56 5.75 -9.84 -5.93
C TYR A 56 5.38 -10.60 -7.20
N ASP A 57 4.47 -10.07 -7.98
CA ASP A 57 4.20 -10.61 -9.30
C ASP A 57 5.21 -10.08 -10.35
N PRO A 58 5.17 -10.59 -11.61
CA PRO A 58 6.13 -10.19 -12.64
C PRO A 58 6.08 -8.70 -13.04
N VAL A 59 4.95 -8.01 -12.84
CA VAL A 59 4.84 -6.57 -13.12
C VAL A 59 5.12 -5.71 -11.90
N GLY A 60 5.34 -6.37 -10.75
CA GLY A 60 5.78 -5.72 -9.55
C GLY A 60 4.68 -5.41 -8.53
N ASN A 61 3.43 -5.83 -8.72
CA ASN A 61 2.44 -5.73 -7.65
C ASN A 61 2.92 -6.46 -6.39
N LEU A 62 2.78 -5.81 -5.23
CA LEU A 62 3.12 -6.42 -3.95
C LEU A 62 1.87 -6.92 -3.25
N PHE A 63 1.81 -8.22 -3.03
CA PHE A 63 0.76 -8.88 -2.26
C PHE A 63 1.26 -9.26 -0.88
N GLY A 64 0.43 -9.10 0.15
CA GLY A 64 0.54 -9.76 1.43
C GLY A 64 -0.51 -10.85 1.51
N LEU A 65 -0.12 -12.09 1.26
CA LEU A 65 -1.06 -13.22 1.11
C LEU A 65 -1.35 -13.87 2.45
N ALA A 66 -2.63 -14.08 2.76
CA ALA A 66 -3.06 -14.97 3.82
C ALA A 66 -2.80 -16.45 3.41
N LYS A 67 -2.75 -17.34 4.39
CA LYS A 67 -2.51 -18.78 4.14
C LYS A 67 -3.68 -19.50 3.49
N GLU A 68 -4.87 -18.94 3.61
CA GLU A 68 -6.13 -19.54 3.17
C GLU A 68 -6.81 -18.66 2.13
N SER A 69 -7.88 -19.16 1.51
CA SER A 69 -8.75 -18.35 0.66
C SER A 69 -9.21 -17.11 1.41
N SER A 70 -9.04 -15.93 0.83
CA SER A 70 -9.13 -14.66 1.55
C SER A 70 -9.78 -13.57 0.73
N ILE A 71 -10.28 -12.55 1.42
CA ILE A 71 -10.70 -11.30 0.80
C ILE A 71 -9.45 -10.49 0.48
N LEU A 72 -9.30 -10.02 -0.78
CA LEU A 72 -8.21 -9.14 -1.19
C LEU A 72 -8.65 -7.68 -1.04
N ILE A 73 -7.85 -6.90 -0.31
CA ILE A 73 -8.08 -5.47 -0.06
C ILE A 73 -6.79 -4.72 -0.32
N GLY A 74 -6.88 -3.53 -0.89
CA GLY A 74 -5.70 -2.68 -1.07
C GLY A 74 -5.94 -1.52 -2.01
N SER A 75 -4.87 -0.96 -2.51
CA SER A 75 -4.79 0.11 -3.49
C SER A 75 -3.38 0.16 -4.03
N HIS A 76 -2.75 1.33 -4.15
CA HIS A 76 -1.37 1.53 -4.59
C HIS A 76 -0.56 2.30 -3.54
N SER A 77 0.76 2.36 -3.70
CA SER A 77 1.64 3.16 -2.84
C SER A 77 2.53 4.14 -3.61
N ASP A 78 2.63 4.01 -4.91
CA ASP A 78 3.26 5.00 -5.78
C ASP A 78 2.45 6.30 -5.81
N THR A 79 3.03 7.37 -6.34
CA THR A 79 2.40 8.68 -6.42
C THR A 79 2.74 9.34 -7.74
N GLN A 80 1.90 10.29 -8.14
CA GLN A 80 2.25 11.33 -9.11
C GLN A 80 3.64 11.94 -8.79
N PRO A 81 4.28 12.65 -9.72
CA PRO A 81 5.54 13.34 -9.46
C PRO A 81 5.56 14.13 -8.14
N GLN A 82 4.40 14.67 -7.73
CA GLN A 82 4.16 15.20 -6.38
C GLN A 82 2.70 14.97 -6.01
N GLY A 83 2.43 13.85 -5.33
CA GLY A 83 1.08 13.40 -5.02
C GLY A 83 0.64 13.62 -3.58
N GLY A 84 -0.63 13.36 -3.32
CA GLY A 84 -1.21 13.33 -1.97
C GLY A 84 -0.66 12.15 -1.17
N TRP A 85 -0.32 12.37 0.09
CA TRP A 85 0.24 11.31 0.95
C TRP A 85 -0.79 10.27 1.43
N LEU A 86 -2.07 10.53 1.19
CA LEU A 86 -3.17 9.62 1.51
C LEU A 86 -3.62 8.82 0.29
N ASP A 87 -3.41 9.36 -0.89
CA ASP A 87 -3.83 8.74 -2.13
C ASP A 87 -3.18 7.37 -2.29
N GLY A 88 -3.98 6.37 -2.61
CA GLY A 88 -3.57 4.97 -2.64
C GLY A 88 -3.08 4.40 -1.30
N ALA A 89 -2.12 5.06 -0.68
CA ALA A 89 -1.49 4.65 0.58
C ALA A 89 -2.49 4.37 1.70
N LEU A 90 -3.56 5.16 1.81
CA LEU A 90 -4.63 4.93 2.77
C LEU A 90 -5.29 3.57 2.57
N GLY A 91 -5.59 3.18 1.34
CA GLY A 91 -6.20 1.90 1.01
C GLY A 91 -5.32 0.71 1.39
N VAL A 92 -4.02 0.78 1.12
CA VAL A 92 -3.05 -0.26 1.50
C VAL A 92 -2.95 -0.40 3.02
N ILE A 93 -2.82 0.70 3.75
CA ILE A 93 -2.71 0.67 5.22
C ILE A 93 -4.05 0.27 5.87
N CYS A 94 -5.20 0.65 5.30
CA CYS A 94 -6.50 0.12 5.73
C CYS A 94 -6.57 -1.39 5.57
N GLY A 95 -6.18 -1.92 4.42
CA GLY A 95 -6.13 -3.37 4.17
C GLY A 95 -5.24 -4.10 5.18
N LEU A 96 -4.04 -3.55 5.43
CA LEU A 96 -3.11 -4.08 6.42
C LEU A 96 -3.68 -4.11 7.84
N GLU A 97 -4.33 -3.03 8.27
CA GLU A 97 -4.94 -2.99 9.60
C GLU A 97 -6.13 -3.95 9.70
N LEU A 98 -6.95 -4.05 8.65
CA LEU A 98 -8.05 -5.03 8.60
C LEU A 98 -7.53 -6.47 8.67
N ALA A 99 -6.44 -6.80 7.97
CA ALA A 99 -5.82 -8.12 8.04
C ALA A 99 -5.36 -8.46 9.48
N ARG A 100 -4.73 -7.50 10.17
CA ARG A 100 -4.31 -7.65 11.58
C ARG A 100 -5.50 -7.87 12.50
N ILE A 101 -6.53 -7.03 12.39
CA ILE A 101 -7.73 -7.11 13.23
C ILE A 101 -8.47 -8.41 12.99
N SER A 102 -8.63 -8.82 11.74
CA SER A 102 -9.28 -10.08 11.41
C SER A 102 -8.55 -11.24 12.06
N ARG A 103 -7.22 -11.29 11.93
CA ARG A 103 -6.39 -12.33 12.57
C ARG A 103 -6.48 -12.28 14.10
N GLU A 104 -6.41 -11.11 14.71
CA GLU A 104 -6.48 -10.91 16.17
C GLU A 104 -7.84 -11.34 16.75
N ASN A 105 -8.90 -11.35 15.95
CA ASN A 105 -10.26 -11.69 16.36
C ASN A 105 -10.78 -12.99 15.71
N SER A 106 -9.93 -13.80 15.13
CA SER A 106 -10.33 -15.04 14.41
C SER A 106 -11.42 -14.79 13.35
N GLY A 107 -11.32 -13.67 12.67
CA GLY A 107 -12.20 -13.29 11.57
C GLY A 107 -11.79 -13.94 10.23
N PRO A 108 -12.47 -13.60 9.14
CA PRO A 108 -12.16 -14.14 7.82
C PRO A 108 -10.74 -13.72 7.37
N PRO A 109 -10.00 -14.60 6.68
CA PRO A 109 -8.68 -14.26 6.17
C PRO A 109 -8.73 -13.06 5.22
N ILE A 110 -7.78 -12.13 5.38
CA ILE A 110 -7.65 -10.95 4.53
C ILE A 110 -6.23 -10.91 3.97
N SER A 111 -6.12 -10.80 2.66
CA SER A 111 -4.90 -10.49 1.92
C SER A 111 -4.88 -9.03 1.53
N VAL A 112 -3.69 -8.48 1.35
CA VAL A 112 -3.50 -7.06 1.03
C VAL A 112 -2.74 -6.94 -0.28
N VAL A 113 -3.05 -5.92 -1.09
CA VAL A 113 -2.31 -5.61 -2.30
C VAL A 113 -1.89 -4.14 -2.32
N SER A 114 -0.68 -3.89 -2.81
CA SER A 114 -0.23 -2.61 -3.30
C SER A 114 0.08 -2.77 -4.79
N PHE A 115 -0.81 -2.28 -5.63
CA PHE A 115 -0.63 -2.29 -7.08
C PHE A 115 0.57 -1.43 -7.47
N GLN A 116 1.21 -1.78 -8.57
CA GLN A 116 2.37 -1.09 -9.09
C GLN A 116 1.96 -0.18 -10.24
N ASP A 117 2.50 1.06 -10.25
CA ASP A 117 2.34 2.01 -11.35
C ASP A 117 0.86 2.35 -11.63
N GLU A 118 0.08 2.49 -10.56
CA GLU A 118 -1.33 2.83 -10.66
C GLU A 118 -1.53 4.33 -10.93
N ASP A 119 -0.73 5.16 -10.29
CA ASP A 119 -0.91 6.61 -10.29
C ASP A 119 -0.23 7.31 -11.50
N CYS A 120 0.37 6.56 -12.41
CA CYS A 120 1.00 7.10 -13.63
C CYS A 120 0.71 6.22 -14.84
N LEU A 121 -0.56 6.16 -15.20
CA LEU A 121 -1.15 5.17 -16.09
C LEU A 121 -1.09 5.51 -17.59
N LEU A 122 -0.25 6.42 -18.02
CA LEU A 122 -0.15 6.79 -19.44
C LEU A 122 0.08 5.60 -20.39
N TYR A 123 0.53 4.46 -19.87
CA TYR A 123 0.92 3.29 -20.65
C TYR A 123 0.47 1.94 -20.07
N THR A 124 -0.33 1.94 -19.02
CA THR A 124 -0.82 0.73 -18.36
C THR A 124 -2.31 0.48 -18.61
N SER A 125 -2.88 -0.52 -18.05
CA SER A 125 -4.06 -1.23 -18.50
C SER A 125 -5.37 -0.45 -18.60
N ASP A 126 -5.51 0.71 -18.00
CA ASP A 126 -6.71 1.54 -18.16
C ASP A 126 -6.41 3.04 -18.02
N ALA A 127 -5.79 3.57 -19.06
CA ALA A 127 -5.53 5.00 -19.18
C ALA A 127 -6.78 5.83 -19.51
N ALA A 128 -7.97 5.22 -19.59
CA ALA A 128 -9.16 5.92 -20.03
C ALA A 128 -9.63 6.98 -19.03
N ASP A 129 -9.39 6.75 -17.75
CA ASP A 129 -9.88 7.63 -16.70
C ASP A 129 -8.82 8.61 -16.17
N ASP A 130 -7.52 8.40 -16.46
CA ASP A 130 -6.45 9.18 -15.85
C ASP A 130 -5.45 9.77 -16.87
N CYS A 131 -5.96 10.55 -17.78
CA CYS A 131 -5.17 11.31 -18.76
C CYS A 131 -4.47 12.56 -18.15
N ARG A 132 -4.21 12.62 -16.86
CA ARG A 132 -3.75 13.82 -16.16
C ARG A 132 -2.42 13.69 -15.42
N CYS A 133 -1.64 12.71 -15.77
CA CYS A 133 -0.26 12.65 -15.26
C CYS A 133 0.63 13.74 -15.84
#